data_b72189c5573f3b8d08d5d0b57ad4b831
#
_entry.id   b72189c5573f3b8d08d5d0b57ad4b831
#
_cell.length_a   1.000
_cell.length_b   1.000
_cell.length_c   1.000
_cell.angle_alpha   90.00
_cell.angle_beta   90.00
_cell.angle_gamma   90.00
#
_symmetry.space_group_name_H-M   'P 1'
#
loop_
_entity.id
_entity.type
_entity.pdbx_description
1 polymer ?
#
loop_
_entity_poly.entity_id
_entity_poly.type
_entity_poly.pdbx_seq_one_letter_code
_entity_poly.pdbx_strand_id
1 'polypeptide(L)'
;MRVPQAILFDIGGTILDERRYDLEAGVRSVAKRESDVAEICREFRAEVQDKHRVDREVDLPRWLAKRLSLRDDMATLEDNLWDAIATLVPVSGIEAVLRRLKGDRIPFAAISNAPFCGRILEANLEKYGLRSYFQFVLSSADVGFRKPAAEIFETALSRLGATADQTWFIGDTLREDIVGAAKAGLEPIWISREPVELGTEYTGVRIRDWSEFMCIYEAAIVGKGATER
;
A
#
# COMPACT_ATOMS: atom_id res chain seq x y z
N MET A 1 9.40 15.71 -15.36
CA MET A 1 8.43 14.58 -15.46
C MET A 1 7.29 14.98 -16.37
N ARG A 2 6.69 14.02 -17.10
CA ARG A 2 5.45 14.26 -17.86
C ARG A 2 4.25 14.18 -16.93
N VAL A 3 3.13 14.85 -17.27
CA VAL A 3 1.87 14.67 -16.54
C VAL A 3 1.47 13.21 -16.63
N PRO A 4 1.18 12.54 -15.50
CA PRO A 4 0.78 11.15 -15.54
C PRO A 4 -0.62 10.99 -16.12
N GLN A 5 -0.87 9.89 -16.82
CA GLN A 5 -2.23 9.50 -17.20
C GLN A 5 -2.96 8.78 -16.06
N ALA A 6 -2.22 8.17 -15.16
CA ALA A 6 -2.73 7.52 -13.96
C ALA A 6 -1.71 7.57 -12.81
N ILE A 7 -2.18 7.36 -11.58
CA ILE A 7 -1.30 7.27 -10.41
C ILE A 7 -1.68 6.04 -9.59
N LEU A 8 -0.67 5.29 -9.18
CA LEU A 8 -0.78 4.24 -8.17
C LEU A 8 -0.11 4.71 -6.88
N PHE A 9 -0.77 4.48 -5.76
CA PHE A 9 -0.26 4.82 -4.43
C PHE A 9 -0.02 3.55 -3.63
N ASP A 10 1.06 3.52 -2.85
CA ASP A 10 1.10 2.70 -1.67
C ASP A 10 0.16 3.25 -0.58
N ILE A 11 -0.15 2.46 0.45
CA ILE A 11 -1.04 2.87 1.56
C ILE A 11 -0.24 3.17 2.83
N GLY A 12 0.51 2.18 3.35
CA GLY A 12 1.21 2.31 4.62
C GLY A 12 2.39 3.26 4.54
N GLY A 13 2.52 4.22 5.48
CA GLY A 13 3.58 5.24 5.39
C GLY A 13 3.40 6.28 4.29
N THR A 14 2.48 6.06 3.36
CA THR A 14 2.21 6.91 2.19
C THR A 14 0.89 7.66 2.34
N ILE A 15 -0.25 6.97 2.33
CA ILE A 15 -1.59 7.55 2.52
C ILE A 15 -1.99 7.54 3.99
N LEU A 16 -1.74 6.42 4.67
CA LEU A 16 -2.06 6.19 6.07
C LEU A 16 -0.80 5.85 6.85
N ASP A 17 -0.57 6.54 7.96
CA ASP A 17 0.49 6.22 8.93
C ASP A 17 0.00 5.15 9.91
N GLU A 18 0.85 4.17 10.18
CA GLU A 18 0.63 3.17 11.20
C GLU A 18 0.89 3.75 12.58
N ARG A 19 -0.13 3.79 13.43
CA ARG A 19 -0.03 4.19 14.84
C ARG A 19 0.13 3.00 15.78
N ARG A 20 -0.39 1.86 15.37
CA ARG A 20 -0.27 0.61 16.09
C ARG A 20 -0.33 -0.56 15.11
N TYR A 21 0.56 -1.52 15.30
CA TYR A 21 0.48 -2.84 14.70
C TYR A 21 0.93 -3.87 15.73
N ASP A 22 0.00 -4.66 16.26
CA ASP A 22 0.21 -5.62 17.32
C ASP A 22 -0.34 -6.99 16.92
N LEU A 23 0.52 -7.80 16.31
CA LEU A 23 0.18 -9.15 15.89
C LEU A 23 -0.27 -10.02 17.09
N GLU A 24 0.35 -9.83 18.25
CA GLU A 24 0.03 -10.64 19.43
C GLU A 24 -1.37 -10.33 19.94
N ALA A 25 -1.80 -9.08 19.92
CA ALA A 25 -3.17 -8.70 20.26
C ALA A 25 -4.18 -9.38 19.32
N GLY A 26 -3.90 -9.44 18.02
CA GLY A 26 -4.74 -10.15 17.06
C GLY A 26 -4.79 -11.65 17.32
N VAL A 27 -3.63 -12.29 17.48
CA VAL A 27 -3.59 -13.73 17.78
C VAL A 27 -4.29 -14.04 19.11
N ARG A 28 -4.11 -13.20 20.13
CA ARG A 28 -4.77 -13.33 21.43
C ARG A 28 -6.29 -13.28 21.34
N SER A 29 -6.83 -12.47 20.44
CA SER A 29 -8.28 -12.34 20.26
C SER A 29 -8.96 -13.62 19.76
N VAL A 30 -8.20 -14.54 19.13
CA VAL A 30 -8.70 -15.79 18.55
C VAL A 30 -8.09 -17.07 19.16
N ALA A 31 -7.00 -16.94 19.91
CA ALA A 31 -6.35 -18.09 20.56
C ALA A 31 -7.21 -18.63 21.72
N LYS A 32 -7.25 -19.95 21.85
CA LYS A 32 -8.00 -20.60 22.96
C LYS A 32 -7.29 -20.47 24.31
N ARG A 33 -5.98 -20.31 24.32
CA ARG A 33 -5.14 -20.20 25.52
C ARG A 33 -4.09 -19.13 25.32
N GLU A 34 -3.85 -18.31 26.33
CA GLU A 34 -2.81 -17.28 26.33
C GLU A 34 -1.39 -17.88 26.10
N SER A 35 -1.16 -19.09 26.62
CA SER A 35 0.12 -19.79 26.44
C SER A 35 0.49 -20.06 24.98
N ASP A 36 -0.49 -20.11 24.08
CA ASP A 36 -0.31 -20.49 22.68
C ASP A 36 0.04 -19.27 21.81
N VAL A 37 -0.21 -18.04 22.29
CA VAL A 37 -0.08 -16.80 21.51
C VAL A 37 1.35 -16.63 20.95
N ALA A 38 2.36 -16.77 21.81
CA ALA A 38 3.75 -16.57 21.42
C ALA A 38 4.22 -17.62 20.39
N GLU A 39 3.74 -18.87 20.50
CA GLU A 39 4.05 -19.93 19.54
C GLU A 39 3.41 -19.66 18.19
N ILE A 40 2.12 -19.34 18.17
CA ILE A 40 1.36 -19.00 16.94
C ILE A 40 2.01 -17.82 16.22
N CYS A 41 2.38 -16.76 16.96
CA CYS A 41 3.07 -15.60 16.37
C CYS A 41 4.43 -15.97 15.76
N ARG A 42 5.19 -16.86 16.41
CA ARG A 42 6.46 -17.36 15.87
C ARG A 42 6.26 -18.13 14.57
N GLU A 43 5.29 -19.05 14.56
CA GLU A 43 4.94 -19.85 13.37
C GLU A 43 4.52 -18.96 12.21
N PHE A 44 3.66 -17.96 12.47
CA PHE A 44 3.24 -17.01 11.43
C PHE A 44 4.42 -16.19 10.88
N ARG A 45 5.28 -15.65 11.77
CA ARG A 45 6.46 -14.90 11.33
C ARG A 45 7.42 -15.76 10.49
N ALA A 46 7.57 -17.03 10.80
CA ALA A 46 8.38 -17.95 10.01
C ALA A 46 7.79 -18.19 8.62
N GLU A 47 6.47 -18.40 8.53
CA GLU A 47 5.75 -18.53 7.25
C GLU A 47 5.89 -17.26 6.40
N VAL A 48 5.70 -16.09 7.02
CA VAL A 48 5.88 -14.79 6.36
C VAL A 48 7.31 -14.64 5.83
N GLN A 49 8.32 -14.96 6.65
CA GLN A 49 9.71 -14.85 6.22
C GLN A 49 10.03 -15.74 5.02
N ASP A 50 9.50 -16.95 4.98
CA ASP A 50 9.71 -17.88 3.87
C ASP A 50 9.01 -17.39 2.61
N LYS A 51 7.74 -17.00 2.69
CA LYS A 51 6.97 -16.47 1.55
C LYS A 51 7.52 -15.17 1.00
N HIS A 52 7.96 -14.24 1.88
CA HIS A 52 8.53 -12.97 1.45
C HIS A 52 9.87 -13.10 0.70
N ARG A 53 10.60 -14.20 0.88
CA ARG A 53 11.82 -14.50 0.07
C ARG A 53 11.53 -14.65 -1.41
N VAL A 54 10.31 -15.02 -1.76
CA VAL A 54 9.84 -15.22 -3.14
C VAL A 54 8.70 -14.27 -3.50
N ASP A 55 8.64 -13.14 -2.83
CA ASP A 55 7.68 -12.04 -3.02
C ASP A 55 6.20 -12.50 -3.02
N ARG A 56 5.90 -13.50 -2.16
CA ARG A 56 4.53 -13.99 -1.91
C ARG A 56 3.98 -13.40 -0.62
N GLU A 57 2.67 -13.21 -0.59
CA GLU A 57 1.98 -12.74 0.61
C GLU A 57 1.38 -13.90 1.40
N VAL A 58 1.22 -13.69 2.71
CA VAL A 58 0.51 -14.60 3.61
C VAL A 58 -0.75 -13.89 4.11
N ASP A 59 -1.90 -14.42 3.75
CA ASP A 59 -3.20 -13.97 4.27
C ASP A 59 -3.33 -14.41 5.74
N LEU A 60 -3.16 -13.48 6.66
CA LEU A 60 -3.16 -13.77 8.10
C LEU A 60 -4.49 -14.36 8.59
N PRO A 61 -5.66 -13.81 8.29
CA PRO A 61 -6.94 -14.37 8.70
C PRO A 61 -7.12 -15.82 8.25
N ARG A 62 -6.84 -16.14 6.99
CA ARG A 62 -6.95 -17.51 6.47
C ARG A 62 -5.93 -18.44 7.08
N TRP A 63 -4.70 -17.96 7.30
CA TRP A 63 -3.66 -18.74 7.96
C TRP A 63 -4.08 -19.09 9.40
N LEU A 64 -4.58 -18.11 10.17
CA LEU A 64 -5.07 -18.33 11.53
C LEU A 64 -6.29 -19.26 11.56
N ALA A 65 -7.26 -19.05 10.67
CA ALA A 65 -8.43 -19.90 10.58
C ALA A 65 -8.05 -21.37 10.36
N LYS A 66 -7.11 -21.65 9.45
CA LYS A 66 -6.60 -22.99 9.20
C LYS A 66 -5.83 -23.53 10.40
N ARG A 67 -4.90 -22.74 10.98
CA ARG A 67 -4.01 -23.16 12.09
C ARG A 67 -4.80 -23.49 13.35
N LEU A 68 -5.85 -22.72 13.63
CA LEU A 68 -6.66 -22.85 14.85
C LEU A 68 -7.97 -23.62 14.62
N SER A 69 -8.25 -24.05 13.39
CA SER A 69 -9.52 -24.70 12.99
C SER A 69 -10.73 -23.85 13.36
N LEU A 70 -10.66 -22.54 13.10
CA LEU A 70 -11.75 -21.61 13.32
C LEU A 70 -12.86 -21.87 12.29
N ARG A 71 -14.12 -21.67 12.70
CA ARG A 71 -15.31 -21.85 11.87
C ARG A 71 -16.13 -20.58 11.73
N ASP A 72 -15.54 -19.46 12.14
CA ASP A 72 -16.16 -18.16 12.04
C ASP A 72 -16.32 -17.73 10.59
N ASP A 73 -17.29 -16.85 10.33
CA ASP A 73 -17.36 -16.18 9.05
C ASP A 73 -16.07 -15.38 8.79
N MET A 74 -15.49 -15.57 7.60
CA MET A 74 -14.19 -14.99 7.29
C MET A 74 -14.19 -13.47 7.36
N ALA A 75 -15.26 -12.80 6.93
CA ALA A 75 -15.34 -11.35 6.97
C ALA A 75 -15.34 -10.83 8.41
N THR A 76 -16.11 -11.49 9.29
CA THR A 76 -16.14 -11.19 10.72
C THR A 76 -14.79 -11.42 11.38
N LEU A 77 -14.11 -12.51 11.03
CA LEU A 77 -12.76 -12.80 11.53
C LEU A 77 -11.76 -11.73 11.11
N GLU A 78 -11.78 -11.33 9.85
CA GLU A 78 -10.92 -10.27 9.32
C GLU A 78 -11.12 -8.95 10.05
N ASP A 79 -12.39 -8.53 10.25
CA ASP A 79 -12.71 -7.28 10.93
C ASP A 79 -12.22 -7.29 12.39
N ASN A 80 -12.51 -8.36 13.13
CA ASN A 80 -12.08 -8.51 14.52
C ASN A 80 -10.56 -8.54 14.66
N LEU A 81 -9.86 -9.27 13.79
CA LEU A 81 -8.40 -9.32 13.78
C LEU A 81 -7.80 -7.95 13.46
N TRP A 82 -8.32 -7.26 12.45
CA TRP A 82 -7.83 -5.95 12.08
C TRP A 82 -7.98 -4.93 13.21
N ASP A 83 -9.14 -4.87 13.84
CA ASP A 83 -9.41 -3.94 14.95
C ASP A 83 -8.50 -4.23 16.18
N ALA A 84 -8.16 -5.51 16.40
CA ALA A 84 -7.22 -5.89 17.45
C ALA A 84 -5.76 -5.53 17.08
N ILE A 85 -5.35 -5.70 15.82
CA ILE A 85 -3.97 -5.58 15.36
C ILE A 85 -3.58 -4.14 15.05
N ALA A 86 -4.39 -3.42 14.25
CA ALA A 86 -3.93 -2.22 13.57
C ALA A 86 -4.74 -0.96 13.91
N THR A 87 -4.04 0.16 13.94
CA THR A 87 -4.66 1.50 13.92
C THR A 87 -3.86 2.35 12.94
N LEU A 88 -4.53 2.78 11.87
CA LEU A 88 -3.96 3.66 10.86
C LEU A 88 -4.63 5.03 10.92
N VAL A 89 -3.88 6.10 10.59
CA VAL A 89 -4.41 7.47 10.50
C VAL A 89 -3.92 8.14 9.22
N PRO A 90 -4.68 9.08 8.62
CA PRO A 90 -4.24 9.76 7.41
C PRO A 90 -2.93 10.53 7.61
N VAL A 91 -2.07 10.45 6.61
CA VAL A 91 -0.88 11.29 6.52
C VAL A 91 -1.30 12.74 6.27
N SER A 92 -0.65 13.67 6.97
CA SER A 92 -0.95 15.10 6.82
C SER A 92 -0.80 15.55 5.37
N GLY A 93 -1.82 16.25 4.85
CA GLY A 93 -1.82 16.81 3.49
C GLY A 93 -2.34 15.88 2.39
N ILE A 94 -2.49 14.58 2.65
CA ILE A 94 -2.92 13.61 1.61
C ILE A 94 -4.28 13.94 1.02
N GLU A 95 -5.26 14.33 1.84
CA GLU A 95 -6.61 14.62 1.34
C GLU A 95 -6.61 15.77 0.31
N ALA A 96 -5.79 16.79 0.52
CA ALA A 96 -5.69 17.91 -0.42
C ALA A 96 -5.14 17.44 -1.78
N VAL A 97 -4.16 16.55 -1.77
CA VAL A 97 -3.61 15.90 -2.99
C VAL A 97 -4.69 15.11 -3.72
N LEU A 98 -5.38 14.20 -3.01
CA LEU A 98 -6.40 13.35 -3.61
C LEU A 98 -7.55 14.18 -4.21
N ARG A 99 -7.98 15.24 -3.50
CA ARG A 99 -8.99 16.17 -3.99
C ARG A 99 -8.53 16.88 -5.25
N ARG A 100 -7.28 17.35 -5.32
CA ARG A 100 -6.71 17.99 -6.50
C ARG A 100 -6.65 17.05 -7.69
N LEU A 101 -6.10 15.84 -7.52
CA LEU A 101 -6.02 14.83 -8.58
C LEU A 101 -7.40 14.45 -9.13
N LYS A 102 -8.40 14.30 -8.25
CA LYS A 102 -9.79 14.04 -8.64
C LYS A 102 -10.37 15.21 -9.44
N GLY A 103 -10.08 16.46 -9.04
CA GLY A 103 -10.48 17.67 -9.77
C GLY A 103 -9.89 17.73 -11.17
N ASP A 104 -8.63 17.31 -11.31
CA ASP A 104 -7.91 17.24 -12.59
C ASP A 104 -8.26 15.98 -13.40
N ARG A 105 -9.14 15.12 -12.88
CA ARG A 105 -9.61 13.86 -13.50
C ARG A 105 -8.51 12.86 -13.78
N ILE A 106 -7.46 12.86 -12.98
CA ILE A 106 -6.43 11.83 -13.03
C ILE A 106 -6.98 10.56 -12.35
N PRO A 107 -7.10 9.42 -13.03
CA PRO A 107 -7.50 8.17 -12.40
C PRO A 107 -6.39 7.66 -11.47
N PHE A 108 -6.77 7.18 -10.28
CA PHE A 108 -5.80 6.59 -9.36
C PHE A 108 -6.40 5.47 -8.51
N ALA A 109 -5.52 4.59 -8.09
CA ALA A 109 -5.81 3.45 -7.23
C ALA A 109 -4.70 3.28 -6.19
N ALA A 110 -4.94 2.42 -5.21
CA ALA A 110 -3.93 2.09 -4.20
C ALA A 110 -3.58 0.60 -4.24
N ILE A 111 -2.30 0.27 -4.00
CA ILE A 111 -1.81 -1.09 -3.84
C ILE A 111 -0.96 -1.19 -2.57
N SER A 112 -1.22 -2.20 -1.75
CA SER A 112 -0.55 -2.36 -0.46
C SER A 112 -0.02 -3.78 -0.24
N ASN A 113 1.16 -3.87 0.34
CA ASN A 113 1.65 -5.10 0.94
C ASN A 113 0.99 -5.26 2.31
N ALA A 114 -0.07 -6.06 2.37
CA ALA A 114 -0.84 -6.26 3.59
C ALA A 114 -1.29 -7.71 3.71
N PRO A 115 -1.20 -8.32 4.91
CA PRO A 115 -1.68 -9.68 5.16
C PRO A 115 -3.21 -9.74 5.37
N PHE A 116 -3.94 -8.73 4.94
CA PHE A 116 -5.41 -8.62 4.96
C PHE A 116 -5.92 -8.25 3.58
N CYS A 117 -7.15 -8.67 3.25
CA CYS A 117 -7.76 -8.39 1.95
C CYS A 117 -8.02 -6.89 1.73
N GLY A 118 -8.21 -6.48 0.47
CA GLY A 118 -8.45 -5.09 0.08
C GLY A 118 -9.70 -4.49 0.72
N ARG A 119 -10.73 -5.30 1.03
CA ARG A 119 -11.94 -4.85 1.76
C ARG A 119 -11.59 -4.19 3.10
N ILE A 120 -10.66 -4.77 3.84
CA ILE A 120 -10.19 -4.22 5.13
C ILE A 120 -9.50 -2.87 4.92
N LEU A 121 -8.65 -2.78 3.91
CA LEU A 121 -7.95 -1.53 3.58
C LEU A 121 -8.94 -0.44 3.11
N GLU A 122 -9.92 -0.83 2.29
CA GLU A 122 -11.01 0.06 1.87
C GLU A 122 -11.83 0.59 3.05
N ALA A 123 -12.20 -0.28 4.00
CA ALA A 123 -12.90 0.13 5.21
C ALA A 123 -12.09 1.13 6.06
N ASN A 124 -10.77 0.98 6.11
CA ASN A 124 -9.90 1.94 6.80
C ASN A 124 -9.85 3.29 6.10
N LEU A 125 -9.78 3.33 4.77
CA LEU A 125 -9.87 4.58 4.02
C LEU A 125 -11.24 5.24 4.18
N GLU A 126 -12.32 4.45 4.24
CA GLU A 126 -13.69 4.95 4.43
C GLU A 126 -13.89 5.64 5.80
N LYS A 127 -13.27 5.14 6.87
CA LYS A 127 -13.28 5.79 8.21
C LYS A 127 -12.88 7.28 8.15
N TYR A 128 -12.08 7.65 7.15
CA TYR A 128 -11.57 9.02 6.94
C TYR A 128 -12.14 9.71 5.69
N GLY A 129 -13.16 9.12 5.04
CA GLY A 129 -13.74 9.66 3.80
C GLY A 129 -12.82 9.60 2.59
N LEU A 130 -11.72 8.83 2.65
CA LEU A 130 -10.72 8.79 1.58
C LEU A 130 -11.03 7.72 0.51
N ARG A 131 -11.82 6.68 0.84
CA ARG A 131 -12.09 5.57 -0.09
C ARG A 131 -12.69 6.03 -1.43
N SER A 132 -13.58 7.01 -1.39
CA SER A 132 -14.28 7.53 -2.58
C SER A 132 -13.39 8.24 -3.60
N TYR A 133 -12.14 8.49 -3.28
CA TYR A 133 -11.17 9.03 -4.22
C TYR A 133 -10.58 7.96 -5.14
N PHE A 134 -10.42 6.73 -4.67
CA PHE A 134 -9.74 5.64 -5.38
C PHE A 134 -10.72 4.83 -6.23
N GLN A 135 -10.31 4.44 -7.45
CA GLN A 135 -11.09 3.52 -8.27
C GLN A 135 -11.20 2.15 -7.60
N PHE A 136 -10.09 1.68 -7.05
CA PHE A 136 -10.02 0.45 -6.25
C PHE A 136 -8.84 0.49 -5.28
N VAL A 137 -8.85 -0.43 -4.34
CA VAL A 137 -7.73 -0.75 -3.46
C VAL A 137 -7.36 -2.21 -3.70
N LEU A 138 -6.09 -2.50 -3.90
CA LEU A 138 -5.57 -3.84 -4.13
C LEU A 138 -4.62 -4.22 -3.01
N SER A 139 -4.91 -5.33 -2.35
CA SER A 139 -4.01 -5.92 -1.36
C SER A 139 -3.19 -7.05 -1.96
N SER A 140 -1.95 -7.21 -1.48
CA SER A 140 -1.12 -8.38 -1.80
C SER A 140 -1.77 -9.70 -1.34
N ALA A 141 -2.57 -9.70 -0.29
CA ALA A 141 -3.33 -10.87 0.15
C ALA A 141 -4.36 -11.33 -0.89
N ASP A 142 -4.98 -10.40 -1.65
CA ASP A 142 -5.94 -10.73 -2.70
C ASP A 142 -5.25 -11.32 -3.95
N VAL A 143 -4.03 -10.85 -4.25
CA VAL A 143 -3.28 -11.24 -5.45
C VAL A 143 -2.38 -12.46 -5.18
N GLY A 144 -1.96 -12.62 -3.94
CA GLY A 144 -0.98 -13.64 -3.53
C GLY A 144 0.47 -13.26 -3.85
N PHE A 145 0.71 -12.13 -4.51
CA PHE A 145 2.01 -11.52 -4.76
C PHE A 145 2.10 -10.16 -4.09
N ARG A 146 3.28 -9.84 -3.59
CA ARG A 146 3.56 -8.56 -2.94
C ARG A 146 4.61 -7.76 -3.71
N LYS A 147 4.62 -6.46 -3.57
CA LYS A 147 5.72 -5.62 -4.05
C LYS A 147 7.03 -6.10 -3.42
N PRO A 148 8.14 -6.23 -4.16
CA PRO A 148 8.40 -5.67 -5.49
C PRO A 148 8.07 -6.61 -6.68
N ALA A 149 7.31 -7.69 -6.52
CA ALA A 149 6.91 -8.55 -7.63
C ALA A 149 6.15 -7.77 -8.71
N ALA A 150 6.44 -8.04 -9.99
CA ALA A 150 5.81 -7.34 -11.12
C ALA A 150 4.30 -7.58 -11.17
N GLU A 151 3.85 -8.76 -10.76
CA GLU A 151 2.47 -9.23 -10.86
C GLU A 151 1.46 -8.33 -10.16
N ILE A 152 1.81 -7.73 -9.01
CA ILE A 152 0.88 -6.83 -8.30
C ILE A 152 0.74 -5.48 -9.03
N PHE A 153 1.83 -4.96 -9.64
CA PHE A 153 1.80 -3.74 -10.44
C PHE A 153 1.03 -3.96 -11.75
N GLU A 154 1.28 -5.06 -12.45
CA GLU A 154 0.60 -5.45 -13.68
C GLU A 154 -0.91 -5.63 -13.44
N THR A 155 -1.29 -6.27 -12.33
CA THR A 155 -2.69 -6.43 -11.93
C THR A 155 -3.36 -5.07 -11.74
N ALA A 156 -2.67 -4.14 -11.05
CA ALA A 156 -3.20 -2.81 -10.80
C ALA A 156 -3.32 -1.98 -12.08
N LEU A 157 -2.30 -2.00 -12.96
CA LEU A 157 -2.31 -1.31 -14.26
C LEU A 157 -3.44 -1.83 -15.15
N SER A 158 -3.59 -3.14 -15.25
CA SER A 158 -4.67 -3.77 -16.02
C SER A 158 -6.06 -3.33 -15.52
N ARG A 159 -6.29 -3.31 -14.21
CA ARG A 159 -7.56 -2.86 -13.62
C ARG A 159 -7.81 -1.37 -13.82
N LEU A 160 -6.74 -0.56 -13.83
CA LEU A 160 -6.83 0.89 -14.03
C LEU A 160 -6.98 1.26 -15.52
N GLY A 161 -6.70 0.32 -16.43
CA GLY A 161 -6.66 0.57 -17.87
C GLY A 161 -5.53 1.51 -18.28
N ALA A 162 -4.39 1.47 -17.57
CA ALA A 162 -3.27 2.36 -17.76
C ALA A 162 -2.01 1.61 -18.22
N THR A 163 -1.09 2.33 -18.89
CA THR A 163 0.23 1.81 -19.27
C THR A 163 1.28 2.22 -18.24
N ALA A 164 2.29 1.38 -18.04
CA ALA A 164 3.30 1.61 -17.01
C ALA A 164 4.07 2.91 -17.22
N ASP A 165 4.53 3.18 -18.46
CA ASP A 165 5.35 4.34 -18.84
C ASP A 165 4.62 5.69 -18.68
N GLN A 166 3.31 5.69 -18.47
CA GLN A 166 2.48 6.87 -18.26
C GLN A 166 1.83 6.92 -16.87
N THR A 167 2.26 6.01 -16.00
CA THR A 167 1.73 5.89 -14.65
C THR A 167 2.82 6.23 -13.62
N TRP A 168 2.50 7.15 -12.71
CA TRP A 168 3.34 7.38 -11.54
C TRP A 168 3.00 6.39 -10.45
N PHE A 169 4.02 5.96 -9.73
CA PHE A 169 3.87 5.19 -8.50
C PHE A 169 4.45 5.98 -7.33
N ILE A 170 3.68 6.16 -6.25
CA ILE A 170 4.13 6.89 -5.07
C ILE A 170 4.12 5.94 -3.88
N GLY A 171 5.27 5.79 -3.21
CA GLY A 171 5.43 4.93 -2.06
C GLY A 171 6.61 5.33 -1.18
N ASP A 172 6.69 4.75 0.02
CA ASP A 172 7.68 5.11 1.04
C ASP A 172 8.83 4.12 1.15
N THR A 173 8.66 2.88 0.68
CA THR A 173 9.63 1.81 0.83
C THR A 173 10.50 1.65 -0.42
N LEU A 174 11.81 1.93 -0.28
CA LEU A 174 12.72 1.95 -1.42
C LEU A 174 12.72 0.65 -2.24
N ARG A 175 12.81 -0.51 -1.58
CA ARG A 175 12.87 -1.80 -2.28
C ARG A 175 11.54 -2.21 -2.90
N GLU A 176 10.50 -2.21 -2.09
CA GLU A 176 9.17 -2.71 -2.47
C GLU A 176 8.48 -1.78 -3.47
N ASP A 177 8.48 -0.48 -3.17
CA ASP A 177 7.72 0.51 -3.93
C ASP A 177 8.53 1.04 -5.10
N ILE A 178 9.70 1.60 -4.81
CA ILE A 178 10.42 2.40 -5.78
C ILE A 178 11.16 1.53 -6.78
N VAL A 179 11.94 0.58 -6.29
CA VAL A 179 12.66 -0.37 -7.17
C VAL A 179 11.66 -1.30 -7.86
N GLY A 180 10.60 -1.73 -7.15
CA GLY A 180 9.55 -2.56 -7.72
C GLY A 180 8.81 -1.87 -8.85
N ALA A 181 8.33 -0.64 -8.63
CA ALA A 181 7.64 0.16 -9.64
C ALA A 181 8.53 0.45 -10.86
N ALA A 182 9.79 0.84 -10.63
CA ALA A 182 10.75 1.08 -11.72
C ALA A 182 10.98 -0.17 -12.58
N LYS A 183 11.12 -1.35 -11.96
CA LYS A 183 11.24 -2.63 -12.68
C LYS A 183 9.99 -2.99 -13.48
N ALA A 184 8.82 -2.61 -12.98
CA ALA A 184 7.54 -2.78 -13.69
C ALA A 184 7.30 -1.69 -14.75
N GLY A 185 8.23 -0.75 -14.94
CA GLY A 185 8.19 0.29 -15.98
C GLY A 185 7.40 1.54 -15.59
N LEU A 186 6.98 1.67 -14.33
CA LEU A 186 6.32 2.89 -13.85
C LEU A 186 7.35 3.97 -13.52
N GLU A 187 6.89 5.21 -13.41
CA GLU A 187 7.69 6.36 -12.95
C GLU A 187 7.57 6.48 -11.42
N PRO A 188 8.57 6.07 -10.63
CA PRO A 188 8.46 6.06 -9.19
C PRO A 188 8.75 7.44 -8.57
N ILE A 189 7.97 7.79 -7.55
CA ILE A 189 8.17 8.94 -6.67
C ILE A 189 8.32 8.43 -5.24
N TRP A 190 9.47 8.62 -4.67
CA TRP A 190 9.77 8.18 -3.32
C TRP A 190 9.37 9.23 -2.28
N ILE A 191 8.38 8.94 -1.45
CA ILE A 191 8.09 9.76 -0.27
C ILE A 191 8.92 9.25 0.91
N SER A 192 9.88 10.05 1.38
CA SER A 192 10.76 9.68 2.48
C SER A 192 10.99 10.88 3.39
N ARG A 193 10.40 10.81 4.58
CA ARG A 193 10.46 11.87 5.59
C ARG A 193 11.79 11.90 6.32
N GLU A 194 12.45 10.75 6.44
CA GLU A 194 13.74 10.64 7.10
C GLU A 194 14.89 11.05 6.18
N PRO A 195 15.98 11.59 6.73
CA PRO A 195 17.21 11.79 5.98
C PRO A 195 17.69 10.44 5.41
N VAL A 196 17.97 10.39 4.11
CA VAL A 196 18.53 9.19 3.49
C VAL A 196 20.04 9.22 3.67
N GLU A 197 20.61 8.12 4.14
CA GLU A 197 22.05 7.97 4.27
C GLU A 197 22.74 8.11 2.90
N LEU A 198 23.93 8.77 2.90
CA LEU A 198 24.79 8.88 1.73
C LEU A 198 25.19 7.46 1.27
N GLY A 199 24.84 7.13 0.04
CA GLY A 199 25.10 5.79 -0.53
C GLY A 199 23.86 5.09 -1.05
N THR A 200 22.67 5.65 -0.85
CA THR A 200 21.45 5.15 -1.49
C THR A 200 21.50 5.50 -2.98
N GLU A 201 21.64 4.50 -3.85
CA GLU A 201 21.80 4.68 -5.30
C GLU A 201 20.54 5.15 -6.05
N TYR A 202 19.53 5.65 -5.35
CA TYR A 202 18.32 6.16 -5.99
C TYR A 202 18.52 7.58 -6.50
N THR A 203 18.50 7.77 -7.82
CA THR A 203 18.66 9.06 -8.51
C THR A 203 17.35 9.65 -9.02
N GLY A 204 16.20 9.00 -8.73
CA GLY A 204 14.88 9.45 -9.17
C GLY A 204 14.28 10.55 -8.30
N VAL A 205 13.00 10.79 -8.49
CA VAL A 205 12.26 11.82 -7.76
C VAL A 205 12.01 11.39 -6.32
N ARG A 206 12.46 12.20 -5.37
CA ARG A 206 12.20 12.04 -3.95
C ARG A 206 11.48 13.28 -3.42
N ILE A 207 10.50 13.04 -2.57
CA ILE A 207 9.76 14.07 -1.85
C ILE A 207 9.79 13.76 -0.34
N ARG A 208 9.66 14.77 0.50
CA ARG A 208 9.59 14.64 1.96
C ARG A 208 8.14 14.62 2.46
N ASP A 209 7.26 15.30 1.73
CA ASP A 209 5.86 15.45 2.10
C ASP A 209 4.99 15.73 0.86
N TRP A 210 3.69 15.79 1.10
CA TRP A 210 2.71 16.02 0.05
C TRP A 210 2.72 17.44 -0.54
N SER A 211 3.33 18.43 0.12
CA SER A 211 3.50 19.77 -0.44
C SER A 211 4.56 19.77 -1.54
N GLU A 212 5.65 19.03 -1.35
CA GLU A 212 6.67 18.84 -2.39
C GLU A 212 6.10 18.05 -3.58
N PHE A 213 5.25 17.03 -3.32
CA PHE A 213 4.53 16.35 -4.41
C PHE A 213 3.71 17.33 -5.25
N MET A 214 2.96 18.22 -4.61
CA MET A 214 2.14 19.20 -5.32
C MET A 214 2.97 20.14 -6.20
N CYS A 215 4.15 20.56 -5.73
CA CYS A 215 5.06 21.36 -6.55
C CYS A 215 5.51 20.62 -7.82
N ILE A 216 5.86 19.33 -7.70
CA ILE A 216 6.26 18.51 -8.85
C ILE A 216 5.10 18.30 -9.81
N TYR A 217 3.91 17.99 -9.27
CA TYR A 217 2.71 17.76 -10.06
C TYR A 217 2.30 19.02 -10.86
N GLU A 218 2.30 20.19 -10.21
CA GLU A 218 1.99 21.47 -10.86
C GLU A 218 3.02 21.84 -11.93
N ALA A 219 4.30 21.63 -11.69
CA ALA A 219 5.35 21.85 -12.67
C ALA A 219 5.16 20.97 -13.92
N ALA A 220 4.73 19.72 -13.74
CA ALA A 220 4.43 18.79 -14.83
C ALA A 220 3.25 19.30 -15.67
N ILE A 221 2.18 19.80 -15.04
CA ILE A 221 1.00 20.36 -15.74
C ILE A 221 1.38 21.60 -16.55
N VAL A 222 2.14 22.53 -15.97
CA VAL A 222 2.56 23.76 -16.67
C VAL A 222 3.45 23.44 -17.87
N GLY A 223 4.37 22.46 -17.73
CA GLY A 223 5.22 21.99 -18.81
C GLY A 223 4.45 21.42 -20.00
N LYS A 224 3.31 20.75 -19.78
CA LYS A 224 2.43 20.25 -20.84
C LYS A 224 1.86 21.38 -21.67
N GLY A 225 1.38 22.46 -21.04
CA GLY A 225 0.80 23.61 -21.74
C GLY A 225 1.79 24.41 -22.59
N ALA A 226 3.10 24.27 -22.33
CA ALA A 226 4.14 24.93 -23.12
C ALA A 226 4.55 24.14 -24.38
N THR A 227 4.29 22.83 -24.42
CA THR A 227 4.69 21.93 -25.54
C THR A 227 3.55 21.81 -26.58
N GLU A 228 2.33 22.20 -26.24
CA GLU A 228 1.15 22.14 -27.11
C GLU A 228 0.86 23.48 -27.82
N ARG A 229 1.74 24.47 -27.72
CA ARG A 229 1.72 25.75 -28.47
C ARG A 229 2.90 25.79 -29.42
#